data_3b5358239c89876c5d530d3644d111c0
#
_entry.id   3b5358239c89876c5d530d3644d111c0
#
_cell.length_a   1.000
_cell.length_b   1.000
_cell.length_c   1.000
_cell.angle_alpha   90.00
_cell.angle_beta   90.00
_cell.angle_gamma   90.00
#
_symmetry.space_group_name_H-M   'P 1'
#
loop_
_entity.id
_entity.type
_entity.pdbx_description
1 polymer ?
#
loop_
_entity_poly.entity_id
_entity_poly.type
_entity_poly.pdbx_seq_one_letter_code
_entity_poly.pdbx_strand_id
1 'polypeptide(L)'
;MSGMNEKNEKNAAVEPRIVRLGFTKHGPIIFTSHLDLQRTMMRILARADLPLWYTQGFNPHAKLVFALPLPLGCASECELMDIRLEGDMPCEKILRRMRGATVPGLEFTSCYPAKEKFAGIASADYTITLRLPGAGSVTERELADFLAEKPIMTVKKTKSGEAEVDIAPLIRVASVSRGDGSLVIDARLAAGSTDNLSPELLMSVILARFGVRARRSSEGADYSIVRREIYDAEGKKFR
;
A
#
# COMPACT_ATOMS: atom_id res chain seq x y z
N MET A 1 35.91 50.09 16.89
CA MET A 1 34.50 49.69 16.77
C MET A 1 34.35 48.92 15.48
N SER A 2 34.57 47.62 15.53
CA SER A 2 34.29 46.78 14.37
C SER A 2 34.30 45.34 14.87
N GLY A 3 33.18 44.82 15.24
CA GLY A 3 33.12 43.48 15.84
C GLY A 3 31.68 43.10 16.17
N MET A 4 30.79 43.18 15.21
CA MET A 4 29.43 42.63 15.35
C MET A 4 28.84 42.45 13.95
N ASN A 5 29.19 41.37 13.24
CA ASN A 5 28.36 40.88 12.14
C ASN A 5 28.73 39.46 11.61
N GLU A 6 29.39 38.61 12.38
CA GLU A 6 29.76 37.25 11.90
C GLU A 6 28.95 36.07 12.54
N LYS A 7 27.82 36.36 13.19
CA LYS A 7 27.04 35.31 13.88
C LYS A 7 25.69 34.98 13.24
N ASN A 8 25.34 35.50 12.06
CA ASN A 8 24.01 35.31 11.49
C ASN A 8 23.96 34.49 10.18
N GLU A 9 25.05 33.88 9.74
CA GLU A 9 25.07 33.05 8.51
C GLU A 9 25.00 31.55 8.74
N LYS A 10 24.77 31.06 9.95
CA LYS A 10 24.64 29.63 10.24
C LYS A 10 23.24 29.29 10.68
N ASN A 11 22.27 29.21 9.78
CA ASN A 11 21.07 28.35 9.85
C ASN A 11 20.10 28.62 8.69
N ALA A 12 20.57 28.66 7.46
CA ALA A 12 19.70 28.28 6.36
C ALA A 12 19.50 26.76 6.50
N ALA A 13 18.39 26.35 7.10
CA ALA A 13 18.04 24.92 7.20
C ALA A 13 17.96 24.39 5.76
N VAL A 14 18.95 23.58 5.38
CA VAL A 14 18.97 22.93 4.06
C VAL A 14 17.67 22.12 3.97
N GLU A 15 16.80 22.48 3.04
CA GLU A 15 15.57 21.74 2.82
C GLU A 15 15.91 20.28 2.46
N PRO A 16 15.32 19.30 3.16
CA PRO A 16 15.64 17.92 2.93
C PRO A 16 15.16 17.48 1.54
N ARG A 17 16.02 16.79 0.82
CA ARG A 17 15.65 16.13 -0.43
C ARG A 17 14.71 14.97 -0.14
N ILE A 18 13.56 14.93 -0.83
CA ILE A 18 12.61 13.82 -0.72
C ILE A 18 12.86 12.85 -1.88
N VAL A 19 13.12 11.59 -1.53
CA VAL A 19 13.23 10.50 -2.51
C VAL A 19 12.15 9.47 -2.24
N ARG A 20 11.62 8.91 -3.33
CA ARG A 20 10.63 7.85 -3.32
C ARG A 20 11.29 6.51 -3.58
N LEU A 21 11.00 5.56 -2.72
CA LEU A 21 11.42 4.16 -2.81
C LEU A 21 10.22 3.31 -3.20
N GLY A 22 10.36 2.54 -4.29
CA GLY A 22 9.43 1.47 -4.62
C GLY A 22 9.89 0.15 -3.99
N PHE A 23 8.96 -0.65 -3.49
CA PHE A 23 9.26 -1.97 -2.93
C PHE A 23 8.10 -2.94 -3.04
N THR A 24 8.39 -4.24 -2.91
CA THR A 24 7.40 -5.31 -2.84
C THR A 24 7.28 -5.86 -1.43
N LYS A 25 6.14 -6.51 -1.12
CA LYS A 25 5.87 -7.14 0.18
C LYS A 25 5.24 -8.51 -0.05
N HIS A 26 5.97 -9.59 0.25
CA HIS A 26 5.56 -10.98 0.00
C HIS A 26 5.94 -11.92 1.13
N GLY A 27 5.40 -13.14 1.10
CA GLY A 27 5.72 -14.18 2.09
C GLY A 27 5.25 -13.83 3.50
N PRO A 28 5.87 -14.37 4.55
CA PRO A 28 5.39 -14.19 5.94
C PRO A 28 5.28 -12.75 6.42
N ILE A 29 6.08 -11.82 5.85
CA ILE A 29 6.06 -10.41 6.24
C ILE A 29 4.73 -9.71 5.89
N ILE A 30 3.88 -10.31 5.04
CA ILE A 30 2.54 -9.77 4.78
C ILE A 30 1.69 -9.66 6.05
N PHE A 31 1.97 -10.49 7.06
CA PHE A 31 1.27 -10.49 8.34
C PHE A 31 1.83 -9.49 9.37
N THR A 32 2.74 -8.61 8.97
CA THR A 32 3.18 -7.51 9.83
C THR A 32 2.19 -6.36 9.81
N SER A 33 1.90 -5.80 10.98
CA SER A 33 1.08 -4.58 11.09
C SER A 33 1.78 -3.40 10.40
N HIS A 34 1.01 -2.35 10.07
CA HIS A 34 1.60 -1.12 9.51
C HIS A 34 2.66 -0.52 10.43
N LEU A 35 2.43 -0.53 11.75
CA LEU A 35 3.40 -0.02 12.72
C LEU A 35 4.68 -0.86 12.77
N ASP A 36 4.57 -2.19 12.69
CA ASP A 36 5.75 -3.07 12.68
C ASP A 36 6.50 -2.98 11.35
N LEU A 37 5.78 -2.80 10.23
CA LEU A 37 6.42 -2.49 8.95
C LEU A 37 7.21 -1.18 9.01
N GLN A 38 6.63 -0.13 9.61
CA GLN A 38 7.32 1.14 9.82
C GLN A 38 8.59 0.96 10.67
N ARG A 39 8.51 0.23 11.77
CA ARG A 39 9.67 -0.09 12.62
C ARG A 39 10.74 -0.89 11.85
N THR A 40 10.31 -1.84 11.04
CA THR A 40 11.20 -2.64 10.19
C THR A 40 11.90 -1.76 9.16
N MET A 41 11.19 -0.87 8.49
CA MET A 41 11.77 0.07 7.53
C MET A 41 12.77 1.02 8.19
N MET A 42 12.48 1.53 9.39
CA MET A 42 13.44 2.35 10.15
C MET A 42 14.74 1.60 10.45
N ARG A 43 14.67 0.32 10.80
CA ARG A 43 15.86 -0.52 11.00
C ARG A 43 16.64 -0.79 9.71
N ILE A 44 15.92 -0.99 8.59
CA ILE A 44 16.54 -1.13 7.26
C ILE A 44 17.26 0.17 6.88
N LEU A 45 16.61 1.33 7.04
CA LEU A 45 17.21 2.64 6.75
C LEU A 45 18.48 2.88 7.57
N ALA A 46 18.48 2.52 8.86
CA ALA A 46 19.65 2.63 9.72
C ALA A 46 20.80 1.71 9.27
N ARG A 47 20.50 0.45 8.88
CA ARG A 47 21.52 -0.48 8.35
C ARG A 47 22.05 -0.07 6.98
N ALA A 48 21.22 0.58 6.16
CA ALA A 48 21.60 1.07 4.84
C ALA A 48 22.57 2.26 4.92
N ASP A 49 22.79 2.82 6.10
CA ASP A 49 23.71 3.95 6.34
C ASP A 49 23.44 5.12 5.37
N LEU A 50 22.16 5.51 5.27
CA LEU A 50 21.74 6.64 4.45
C LEU A 50 21.87 7.95 5.26
N PRO A 51 22.19 9.08 4.61
CA PRO A 51 22.20 10.40 5.25
C PRO A 51 20.76 10.88 5.49
N LEU A 52 20.08 10.28 6.48
CA LEU A 52 18.70 10.59 6.78
C LEU A 52 18.58 11.97 7.42
N TRP A 53 17.60 12.75 6.95
CA TRP A 53 17.19 13.96 7.64
C TRP A 53 16.29 13.62 8.83
N TYR A 54 16.61 14.21 9.99
CA TYR A 54 15.85 14.03 11.21
C TYR A 54 15.01 15.26 11.54
N THR A 55 13.83 15.04 12.11
CA THR A 55 12.97 16.11 12.59
C THR A 55 13.70 16.90 13.69
N GLN A 56 13.45 18.24 13.72
CA GLN A 56 13.95 19.09 14.78
C GLN A 56 13.01 19.01 16.00
N GLY A 57 13.57 19.00 17.22
CA GLY A 57 12.79 18.98 18.45
C GLY A 57 13.32 18.01 19.50
N PHE A 58 12.53 17.75 20.55
CA PHE A 58 12.94 16.93 21.71
C PHE A 58 13.13 15.44 21.38
N ASN A 59 12.53 14.94 20.32
CA ASN A 59 12.65 13.54 19.90
C ASN A 59 12.91 13.45 18.40
N PRO A 60 14.16 13.68 17.95
CA PRO A 60 14.52 13.62 16.53
C PRO A 60 14.29 12.22 15.97
N HIS A 61 13.57 12.13 14.86
CA HIS A 61 13.35 10.87 14.15
C HIS A 61 13.36 11.08 12.65
N ALA A 62 13.81 10.07 11.92
CA ALA A 62 13.75 10.11 10.46
C ALA A 62 12.29 10.05 10.01
N LYS A 63 11.91 10.94 9.08
CA LYS A 63 10.56 11.00 8.55
C LYS A 63 10.42 10.08 7.34
N LEU A 64 9.56 9.08 7.46
CA LEU A 64 9.13 8.25 6.36
C LEU A 64 7.61 8.30 6.21
N VAL A 65 7.13 8.22 4.98
CA VAL A 65 5.70 8.28 4.65
C VAL A 65 5.39 7.20 3.64
N PHE A 66 4.44 6.32 3.96
CA PHE A 66 3.95 5.32 3.01
C PHE A 66 2.83 5.89 2.15
N ALA A 67 2.77 5.47 0.89
CA ALA A 67 1.81 5.97 -0.08
C ALA A 67 0.37 5.58 0.27
N LEU A 68 0.14 4.29 0.45
CA LEU A 68 -1.19 3.72 0.65
C LEU A 68 -1.08 2.55 1.65
N PRO A 69 -1.65 2.67 2.85
CA PRO A 69 -1.63 1.58 3.82
C PRO A 69 -2.09 0.26 3.21
N LEU A 70 -1.33 -0.80 3.45
CA LEU A 70 -1.65 -2.14 2.97
C LEU A 70 -2.34 -2.92 4.10
N PRO A 71 -3.53 -3.53 3.86
CA PRO A 71 -4.18 -4.38 4.85
C PRO A 71 -3.27 -5.53 5.32
N LEU A 72 -3.45 -5.95 6.56
CA LEU A 72 -2.71 -7.08 7.14
C LEU A 72 -2.90 -8.33 6.28
N GLY A 73 -1.79 -9.05 5.98
CA GLY A 73 -1.76 -10.25 5.14
C GLY A 73 -2.00 -9.98 3.64
N CYS A 74 -2.10 -8.71 3.16
CA CYS A 74 -1.98 -8.39 1.73
C CYS A 74 -0.53 -8.44 1.28
N ALA A 75 -0.28 -9.12 0.16
CA ALA A 75 0.93 -8.96 -0.61
C ALA A 75 0.85 -7.72 -1.51
N SER A 76 1.99 -7.23 -1.95
CA SER A 76 2.04 -6.09 -2.88
C SER A 76 3.29 -6.12 -3.75
N GLU A 77 3.12 -5.72 -5.01
CA GLU A 77 4.18 -5.55 -6.01
C GLU A 77 4.56 -4.08 -6.23
N CYS A 78 3.84 -3.13 -5.60
CA CYS A 78 3.91 -1.72 -5.96
C CYS A 78 3.87 -0.76 -4.77
N GLU A 79 4.42 -1.14 -3.62
CA GLU A 79 4.48 -0.24 -2.47
C GLU A 79 5.43 0.93 -2.72
N LEU A 80 5.03 2.13 -2.24
CA LEU A 80 5.82 3.34 -2.33
C LEU A 80 6.02 3.95 -0.94
N MET A 81 7.23 4.46 -0.71
CA MET A 81 7.59 5.12 0.54
C MET A 81 8.49 6.32 0.26
N ASP A 82 8.17 7.48 0.81
CA ASP A 82 9.00 8.68 0.75
C ASP A 82 9.86 8.78 2.01
N ILE A 83 11.16 9.07 1.81
CA ILE A 83 12.13 9.36 2.86
C ILE A 83 12.77 10.73 2.62
N ARG A 84 13.27 11.35 3.68
CA ARG A 84 13.98 12.61 3.61
C ARG A 84 15.46 12.38 3.84
N LEU A 85 16.30 12.98 2.99
CA LEU A 85 17.75 12.86 3.05
C LEU A 85 18.40 14.23 3.19
N GLU A 86 19.55 14.25 3.86
CA GLU A 86 20.51 15.33 3.83
C GLU A 86 21.48 15.12 2.65
N GLY A 87 21.80 16.20 1.95
CA GLY A 87 22.72 16.15 0.81
C GLY A 87 22.15 15.45 -0.42
N ASP A 88 23.01 15.12 -1.37
CA ASP A 88 22.65 14.70 -2.73
C ASP A 88 23.23 13.31 -3.08
N MET A 89 22.83 12.29 -2.29
CA MET A 89 23.22 10.91 -2.61
C MET A 89 22.45 10.43 -3.87
N PRO A 90 23.14 9.89 -4.91
CA PRO A 90 22.46 9.36 -6.10
C PRO A 90 21.46 8.25 -5.78
N CYS A 91 20.30 8.25 -6.46
CA CYS A 91 19.23 7.25 -6.25
C CYS A 91 19.70 5.81 -6.47
N GLU A 92 20.60 5.56 -7.41
CA GLU A 92 21.20 4.23 -7.63
C GLU A 92 22.00 3.75 -6.41
N LYS A 93 22.76 4.65 -5.78
CA LYS A 93 23.52 4.33 -4.56
C LYS A 93 22.57 4.07 -3.39
N ILE A 94 21.50 4.85 -3.26
CA ILE A 94 20.45 4.64 -2.25
C ILE A 94 19.82 3.26 -2.46
N LEU A 95 19.35 2.96 -3.68
CA LEU A 95 18.69 1.69 -4.00
C LEU A 95 19.60 0.49 -3.73
N ARG A 96 20.89 0.57 -4.11
CA ARG A 96 21.86 -0.50 -3.83
C ARG A 96 22.04 -0.73 -2.34
N ARG A 97 22.16 0.33 -1.51
CA ARG A 97 22.28 0.24 -0.06
C ARG A 97 21.01 -0.35 0.58
N MET A 98 19.84 0.07 0.12
CA MET A 98 18.56 -0.46 0.60
C MET A 98 18.42 -1.95 0.30
N ARG A 99 18.80 -2.39 -0.91
CA ARG A 99 18.81 -3.82 -1.29
C ARG A 99 19.76 -4.65 -0.42
N GLY A 100 20.92 -4.10 -0.08
CA GLY A 100 21.89 -4.75 0.80
C GLY A 100 21.45 -4.84 2.28
N ALA A 101 20.51 -3.99 2.70
CA ALA A 101 20.04 -3.90 4.07
C ALA A 101 18.66 -4.52 4.31
N THR A 102 17.99 -5.01 3.25
CA THR A 102 16.61 -5.50 3.31
C THR A 102 16.45 -6.78 4.15
N VAL A 103 15.21 -7.21 4.34
CA VAL A 103 14.85 -8.45 5.03
C VAL A 103 14.05 -9.35 4.10
N PRO A 104 13.98 -10.67 4.33
CA PRO A 104 13.18 -11.58 3.53
C PRO A 104 11.72 -11.11 3.39
N GLY A 105 11.20 -11.14 2.16
CA GLY A 105 9.83 -10.73 1.84
C GLY A 105 9.66 -9.25 1.53
N LEU A 106 10.71 -8.42 1.68
CA LEU A 106 10.76 -7.05 1.17
C LEU A 106 11.86 -6.94 0.10
N GLU A 107 11.52 -6.36 -1.05
CA GLU A 107 12.47 -6.12 -2.13
C GLU A 107 12.32 -4.70 -2.65
N PHE A 108 13.42 -3.91 -2.62
CA PHE A 108 13.42 -2.55 -3.15
C PHE A 108 13.61 -2.57 -4.66
N THR A 109 12.63 -2.06 -5.39
CA THR A 109 12.56 -2.12 -6.85
C THR A 109 13.06 -0.85 -7.52
N SER A 110 12.81 0.32 -6.94
CA SER A 110 13.14 1.62 -7.52
C SER A 110 13.49 2.68 -6.47
N CYS A 111 14.19 3.72 -6.91
CA CYS A 111 14.46 4.95 -6.15
C CYS A 111 14.51 6.12 -7.12
N TYR A 112 13.77 7.19 -6.84
CA TYR A 112 13.72 8.41 -7.66
C TYR A 112 13.28 9.62 -6.84
N PRO A 113 13.54 10.88 -7.30
CA PRO A 113 13.03 12.07 -6.63
C PRO A 113 11.49 12.07 -6.61
N ALA A 114 10.90 12.31 -5.44
CA ALA A 114 9.45 12.43 -5.31
C ALA A 114 8.96 13.72 -6.00
N LYS A 115 8.10 13.59 -7.03
CA LYS A 115 7.54 14.73 -7.77
C LYS A 115 6.13 15.07 -7.31
N GLU A 116 5.33 14.06 -6.99
CA GLU A 116 3.91 14.19 -6.65
C GLU A 116 3.65 13.75 -5.21
N LYS A 117 2.65 14.36 -4.58
CA LYS A 117 2.22 13.97 -3.24
C LYS A 117 1.31 12.74 -3.32
N PHE A 118 1.40 11.84 -2.35
CA PHE A 118 0.55 10.65 -2.26
C PHE A 118 -0.96 10.93 -2.22
N ALA A 119 -1.36 12.16 -1.91
CA ALA A 119 -2.75 12.60 -2.02
C ALA A 119 -3.32 12.54 -3.45
N GLY A 120 -2.46 12.45 -4.48
CA GLY A 120 -2.86 12.24 -5.87
C GLY A 120 -3.28 10.79 -6.21
N ILE A 121 -3.09 9.84 -5.30
CA ILE A 121 -3.54 8.45 -5.50
C ILE A 121 -5.06 8.40 -5.51
N ALA A 122 -5.64 7.75 -6.53
CA ALA A 122 -7.08 7.64 -6.71
C ALA A 122 -7.60 6.21 -6.76
N SER A 123 -6.81 5.25 -7.24
CA SER A 123 -7.21 3.85 -7.33
C SER A 123 -6.01 2.91 -7.26
N ALA A 124 -6.29 1.63 -6.99
CA ALA A 124 -5.30 0.57 -7.00
C ALA A 124 -5.89 -0.72 -7.59
N ASP A 125 -5.06 -1.46 -8.33
CA ASP A 125 -5.39 -2.78 -8.85
C ASP A 125 -5.04 -3.87 -7.85
N TYR A 126 -5.95 -4.83 -7.73
CA TYR A 126 -5.80 -6.00 -6.87
C TYR A 126 -6.13 -7.26 -7.64
N THR A 127 -5.35 -8.32 -7.41
CA THR A 127 -5.72 -9.69 -7.74
C THR A 127 -6.11 -10.40 -6.45
N ILE A 128 -7.32 -10.96 -6.41
CA ILE A 128 -7.84 -11.73 -5.28
C ILE A 128 -8.06 -13.16 -5.78
N THR A 129 -7.36 -14.12 -5.19
CA THR A 129 -7.54 -15.54 -5.50
C THR A 129 -8.37 -16.18 -4.40
N LEU A 130 -9.56 -16.66 -4.74
CA LEU A 130 -10.51 -17.28 -3.84
C LEU A 130 -10.58 -18.80 -4.13
N ARG A 131 -10.14 -19.61 -3.17
CA ARG A 131 -10.28 -21.08 -3.21
C ARG A 131 -11.51 -21.49 -2.40
N LEU A 132 -12.45 -22.15 -3.05
CA LEU A 132 -13.70 -22.58 -2.43
C LEU A 132 -13.60 -24.09 -2.14
N PRO A 133 -13.78 -24.51 -0.89
CA PRO A 133 -13.84 -25.93 -0.55
C PRO A 133 -15.13 -26.54 -1.13
N GLY A 134 -14.97 -27.45 -2.06
CA GLY A 134 -16.07 -28.20 -2.68
C GLY A 134 -16.50 -27.66 -4.06
N ALA A 135 -16.70 -28.59 -4.99
CA ALA A 135 -17.22 -28.25 -6.31
C ALA A 135 -18.67 -27.79 -6.19
N GLY A 136 -18.98 -26.53 -6.49
CA GLY A 136 -20.33 -26.07 -6.74
C GLY A 136 -20.86 -24.90 -5.92
N SER A 137 -20.07 -24.30 -5.02
CA SER A 137 -20.63 -23.25 -4.14
C SER A 137 -20.76 -21.87 -4.77
N VAL A 138 -19.92 -21.48 -5.72
CA VAL A 138 -19.99 -20.20 -6.46
C VAL A 138 -19.37 -20.38 -7.83
N THR A 139 -20.06 -19.95 -8.87
CA THR A 139 -19.55 -19.97 -10.24
C THR A 139 -18.90 -18.65 -10.60
N GLU A 140 -18.02 -18.64 -11.60
CA GLU A 140 -17.45 -17.44 -12.20
C GLU A 140 -18.53 -16.43 -12.61
N ARG A 141 -19.59 -16.91 -13.26
CA ARG A 141 -20.70 -16.09 -13.72
C ARG A 141 -21.45 -15.42 -12.56
N GLU A 142 -21.84 -16.19 -11.54
CA GLU A 142 -22.56 -15.65 -10.37
C GLU A 142 -21.73 -14.58 -9.66
N LEU A 143 -20.42 -14.77 -9.54
CA LEU A 143 -19.53 -13.78 -8.93
C LEU A 143 -19.38 -12.54 -9.83
N ALA A 144 -19.27 -12.70 -11.15
CA ALA A 144 -19.20 -11.59 -12.09
C ALA A 144 -20.50 -10.80 -12.11
N ASP A 145 -21.66 -11.48 -12.14
CA ASP A 145 -22.98 -10.86 -12.09
C ASP A 145 -23.15 -10.05 -10.79
N PHE A 146 -22.74 -10.61 -9.64
CA PHE A 146 -22.75 -9.90 -8.36
C PHE A 146 -21.88 -8.64 -8.37
N LEU A 147 -20.66 -8.70 -8.88
CA LEU A 147 -19.77 -7.52 -8.95
C LEU A 147 -20.27 -6.43 -9.91
N ALA A 148 -21.21 -6.77 -10.81
CA ALA A 148 -21.88 -5.84 -11.71
C ALA A 148 -23.16 -5.25 -11.11
N GLU A 149 -23.69 -5.76 -10.00
CA GLU A 149 -24.88 -5.26 -9.33
C GLU A 149 -24.75 -3.77 -8.91
N LYS A 150 -25.85 -3.04 -8.94
CA LYS A 150 -25.93 -1.66 -8.45
C LYS A 150 -27.31 -1.44 -7.81
N PRO A 151 -27.36 -1.12 -6.51
CA PRO A 151 -26.26 -0.92 -5.56
C PRO A 151 -25.71 -2.23 -4.99
N ILE A 152 -24.47 -2.19 -4.45
CA ILE A 152 -23.91 -3.23 -3.58
C ILE A 152 -23.84 -2.65 -2.17
N MET A 153 -24.85 -2.92 -1.36
CA MET A 153 -24.98 -2.36 -0.01
C MET A 153 -24.17 -3.16 1.01
N THR A 154 -23.50 -2.46 1.92
CA THR A 154 -22.78 -3.07 3.06
C THR A 154 -22.75 -2.12 4.24
N VAL A 155 -22.50 -2.66 5.43
CA VAL A 155 -22.29 -1.87 6.65
C VAL A 155 -20.79 -1.59 6.84
N LYS A 156 -20.44 -0.33 6.87
CA LYS A 156 -19.06 0.13 7.13
C LYS A 156 -18.98 0.75 8.54
N LYS A 157 -18.00 0.29 9.33
CA LYS A 157 -17.69 0.94 10.62
C LYS A 157 -16.98 2.26 10.36
N THR A 158 -17.54 3.33 10.87
CA THR A 158 -17.00 4.69 10.82
C THR A 158 -16.64 5.17 12.24
N LYS A 159 -15.96 6.30 12.36
CA LYS A 159 -15.65 6.91 13.66
C LYS A 159 -16.90 7.29 14.47
N SER A 160 -18.02 7.52 13.80
CA SER A 160 -19.30 7.91 14.38
C SER A 160 -20.29 6.75 14.57
N GLY A 161 -19.91 5.52 14.23
CA GLY A 161 -20.76 4.33 14.33
C GLY A 161 -20.77 3.50 13.04
N GLU A 162 -21.81 2.69 12.86
CA GLU A 162 -22.03 1.88 11.67
C GLU A 162 -22.90 2.66 10.68
N ALA A 163 -22.55 2.63 9.40
CA ALA A 163 -23.32 3.24 8.34
C ALA A 163 -23.48 2.28 7.15
N GLU A 164 -24.68 2.22 6.58
CA GLU A 164 -24.89 1.56 5.31
C GLU A 164 -24.27 2.38 4.19
N VAL A 165 -23.49 1.73 3.34
CA VAL A 165 -22.83 2.37 2.20
C VAL A 165 -22.98 1.50 0.95
N ASP A 166 -23.18 2.15 -0.20
CA ASP A 166 -23.07 1.50 -1.50
C ASP A 166 -21.60 1.47 -1.93
N ILE A 167 -21.03 0.28 -2.12
CA ILE A 167 -19.63 0.11 -2.55
C ILE A 167 -19.51 -0.05 -4.08
N ALA A 168 -20.61 -0.22 -4.82
CA ALA A 168 -20.55 -0.40 -6.27
C ALA A 168 -19.83 0.75 -6.99
N PRO A 169 -20.02 2.05 -6.65
CA PRO A 169 -19.26 3.14 -7.27
C PRO A 169 -17.77 3.12 -7.00
N LEU A 170 -17.32 2.41 -5.95
CA LEU A 170 -15.92 2.30 -5.55
C LEU A 170 -15.18 1.15 -6.26
N ILE A 171 -15.91 0.27 -6.96
CA ILE A 171 -15.37 -0.76 -7.83
C ILE A 171 -15.29 -0.16 -9.24
N ARG A 172 -14.10 0.29 -9.66
CA ARG A 172 -13.93 0.98 -10.96
C ARG A 172 -13.96 0.02 -12.13
N VAL A 173 -13.32 -1.14 -11.97
CA VAL A 173 -13.28 -2.25 -12.93
C VAL A 173 -13.23 -3.54 -12.13
N ALA A 174 -13.92 -4.56 -12.56
CA ALA A 174 -13.78 -5.90 -12.01
C ALA A 174 -13.96 -6.94 -13.11
N SER A 175 -13.17 -8.00 -13.07
CA SER A 175 -13.32 -9.20 -13.88
C SER A 175 -13.11 -10.43 -13.01
N VAL A 176 -13.77 -11.51 -13.39
CA VAL A 176 -13.66 -12.80 -12.72
C VAL A 176 -13.19 -13.81 -13.76
N SER A 177 -12.29 -14.69 -13.36
CA SER A 177 -11.82 -15.80 -14.18
C SER A 177 -11.66 -17.04 -13.31
N ARG A 178 -11.69 -18.20 -13.95
CA ARG A 178 -11.42 -19.48 -13.27
C ARG A 178 -9.94 -19.79 -13.31
N GLY A 179 -9.34 -19.94 -12.13
CA GLY A 179 -7.99 -20.49 -11.98
C GLY A 179 -8.01 -21.99 -11.66
N ASP A 180 -6.86 -22.56 -11.39
CA ASP A 180 -6.69 -23.96 -11.01
C ASP A 180 -7.29 -24.21 -9.61
N GLY A 181 -8.53 -24.72 -9.57
CA GLY A 181 -9.30 -24.91 -8.33
C GLY A 181 -9.67 -23.62 -7.57
N SER A 182 -9.66 -22.47 -8.24
CA SER A 182 -9.94 -21.18 -7.63
C SER A 182 -10.72 -20.25 -8.57
N LEU A 183 -11.36 -19.21 -8.00
CA LEU A 183 -11.81 -18.03 -8.73
C LEU A 183 -10.79 -16.91 -8.53
N VAL A 184 -10.44 -16.24 -9.60
CA VAL A 184 -9.54 -15.09 -9.58
C VAL A 184 -10.35 -13.83 -9.92
N ILE A 185 -10.30 -12.85 -9.03
CA ILE A 185 -10.92 -11.54 -9.21
C ILE A 185 -9.80 -10.54 -9.44
N ASP A 186 -9.76 -9.91 -10.62
CA ASP A 186 -8.93 -8.74 -10.87
C ASP A 186 -9.82 -7.51 -10.77
N ALA A 187 -9.52 -6.62 -9.83
CA ALA A 187 -10.36 -5.48 -9.55
C ALA A 187 -9.54 -4.20 -9.36
N ARG A 188 -10.00 -3.11 -9.98
CA ARG A 188 -9.54 -1.75 -9.66
C ARG A 188 -10.48 -1.13 -8.65
N LEU A 189 -9.97 -0.84 -7.47
CA LEU A 189 -10.73 -0.28 -6.35
C LEU A 189 -10.32 1.17 -6.11
N ALA A 190 -11.28 2.00 -5.70
CA ALA A 190 -11.00 3.35 -5.26
C ALA A 190 -10.06 3.33 -4.04
N ALA A 191 -9.02 4.16 -4.07
CA ALA A 191 -7.96 4.24 -3.05
C ALA A 191 -7.58 5.69 -2.69
N GLY A 192 -8.46 6.64 -2.99
CA GLY A 192 -8.29 8.05 -2.67
C GLY A 192 -8.50 8.37 -1.19
N SER A 193 -8.27 9.63 -0.82
CA SER A 193 -8.46 10.11 0.56
C SER A 193 -9.93 10.20 0.96
N THR A 194 -10.84 10.45 0.03
CA THR A 194 -12.30 10.51 0.23
C THR A 194 -12.97 9.19 -0.11
N ASP A 195 -12.65 8.66 -1.29
CA ASP A 195 -13.24 7.45 -1.84
C ASP A 195 -12.25 6.30 -1.67
N ASN A 196 -12.56 5.38 -0.78
CA ASN A 196 -11.69 4.25 -0.49
C ASN A 196 -12.51 2.98 -0.25
N LEU A 197 -12.17 1.93 -1.00
CA LEU A 197 -12.67 0.58 -0.80
C LEU A 197 -11.50 -0.36 -0.52
N SER A 198 -11.43 -0.87 0.70
CA SER A 198 -10.42 -1.89 1.01
C SER A 198 -10.79 -3.22 0.36
N PRO A 199 -9.83 -3.98 -0.19
CA PRO A 199 -10.10 -5.28 -0.77
C PRO A 199 -10.64 -6.28 0.26
N GLU A 200 -10.35 -6.09 1.55
CA GLU A 200 -10.91 -6.89 2.66
C GLU A 200 -12.42 -6.65 2.81
N LEU A 201 -12.87 -5.40 2.70
CA LEU A 201 -14.29 -5.09 2.77
C LEU A 201 -15.01 -5.71 1.59
N LEU A 202 -14.47 -5.59 0.37
CA LEU A 202 -15.02 -6.26 -0.81
C LEU A 202 -15.12 -7.77 -0.59
N MET A 203 -14.06 -8.42 -0.09
CA MET A 203 -14.09 -9.85 0.21
C MET A 203 -15.11 -10.21 1.27
N SER A 204 -15.26 -9.42 2.33
CA SER A 204 -16.26 -9.68 3.36
C SER A 204 -17.69 -9.65 2.79
N VAL A 205 -17.96 -8.75 1.85
CA VAL A 205 -19.27 -8.63 1.17
C VAL A 205 -19.49 -9.83 0.25
N ILE A 206 -18.48 -10.24 -0.54
CA ILE A 206 -18.56 -11.44 -1.39
C ILE A 206 -18.85 -12.68 -0.55
N LEU A 207 -18.07 -12.90 0.52
CA LEU A 207 -18.23 -14.05 1.39
C LEU A 207 -19.62 -14.10 2.05
N ALA A 208 -20.12 -12.96 2.50
CA ALA A 208 -21.46 -12.84 3.08
C ALA A 208 -22.56 -13.14 2.05
N ARG A 209 -22.43 -12.60 0.83
CA ARG A 209 -23.41 -12.77 -0.28
C ARG A 209 -23.60 -14.24 -0.66
N PHE A 210 -22.51 -15.00 -0.69
CA PHE A 210 -22.51 -16.39 -1.09
C PHE A 210 -22.55 -17.39 0.09
N GLY A 211 -22.64 -16.90 1.33
CA GLY A 211 -22.68 -17.75 2.51
C GLY A 211 -21.40 -18.55 2.74
N VAL A 212 -20.27 -18.07 2.20
CA VAL A 212 -18.98 -18.76 2.26
C VAL A 212 -18.23 -18.34 3.53
N ARG A 213 -17.75 -19.34 4.29
CA ARG A 213 -16.82 -19.12 5.40
C ARG A 213 -15.40 -19.34 4.89
N ALA A 214 -14.71 -18.28 4.53
CA ALA A 214 -13.33 -18.31 4.10
C ALA A 214 -12.42 -17.64 5.13
N ARG A 215 -11.17 -18.10 5.18
CA ARG A 215 -10.11 -17.52 6.02
C ARG A 215 -8.99 -17.03 5.12
N ARG A 216 -8.33 -15.99 5.56
CA ARG A 216 -7.14 -15.47 4.92
C ARG A 216 -5.91 -16.12 5.53
N SER A 217 -5.06 -16.74 4.71
CA SER A 217 -3.79 -17.30 5.15
C SER A 217 -2.72 -17.17 4.06
N SER A 218 -1.48 -17.48 4.39
CA SER A 218 -0.36 -17.45 3.43
C SER A 218 -0.22 -18.73 2.62
N GLU A 219 -0.76 -19.85 3.14
CA GLU A 219 -0.66 -21.17 2.52
C GLU A 219 -1.99 -21.93 2.66
N GLY A 220 -2.47 -22.50 1.57
CA GLY A 220 -3.75 -23.22 1.53
C GLY A 220 -4.94 -22.35 1.92
N ALA A 221 -4.80 -21.05 1.71
CA ALA A 221 -5.77 -20.05 2.10
C ALA A 221 -7.06 -20.22 1.32
N ASP A 222 -8.17 -19.97 1.98
CA ASP A 222 -9.46 -19.80 1.34
C ASP A 222 -9.43 -18.59 0.40
N TYR A 223 -8.63 -17.54 0.71
CA TYR A 223 -8.31 -16.47 -0.23
C TYR A 223 -7.00 -15.77 0.07
N SER A 224 -6.41 -15.19 -0.98
CA SER A 224 -5.24 -14.31 -0.90
C SER A 224 -5.47 -13.02 -1.71
N ILE A 225 -4.79 -11.95 -1.32
CA ILE A 225 -4.91 -10.63 -1.97
C ILE A 225 -3.50 -10.12 -2.30
N VAL A 226 -3.34 -9.65 -3.53
CA VAL A 226 -2.10 -9.02 -4.01
C VAL A 226 -2.46 -7.66 -4.62
N ARG A 227 -1.84 -6.57 -4.15
CA ARG A 227 -1.89 -5.27 -4.82
C ARG A 227 -0.92 -5.28 -5.99
N ARG A 228 -1.41 -4.98 -7.18
CA ARG A 228 -0.64 -5.03 -8.43
C ARG A 228 -0.10 -3.69 -8.86
N GLU A 229 -0.90 -2.62 -8.77
CA GLU A 229 -0.53 -1.30 -9.24
C GLU A 229 -1.34 -0.20 -8.52
N ILE A 230 -0.81 1.02 -8.54
CA ILE A 230 -1.44 2.22 -7.95
C ILE A 230 -1.55 3.28 -9.05
N TYR A 231 -2.68 4.00 -9.08
CA TYR A 231 -3.00 4.98 -10.13
C TYR A 231 -3.44 6.32 -9.56
N ASP A 232 -3.14 7.38 -10.31
CA ASP A 232 -3.67 8.74 -10.10
C ASP A 232 -5.12 8.87 -10.61
N ALA A 233 -5.66 10.09 -10.54
CA ALA A 233 -7.02 10.41 -10.97
C ALA A 233 -7.20 10.32 -12.49
N GLU A 234 -6.13 10.48 -13.29
CA GLU A 234 -6.12 10.34 -14.74
C GLU A 234 -5.94 8.88 -15.19
N GLY A 235 -5.79 7.94 -14.25
CA GLY A 235 -5.57 6.53 -14.53
C GLY A 235 -4.16 6.19 -14.99
N LYS A 236 -3.19 7.08 -14.77
CA LYS A 236 -1.78 6.82 -14.99
C LYS A 236 -1.19 6.12 -13.78
N LYS A 237 -0.18 5.29 -14.00
CA LYS A 237 0.57 4.65 -12.90
C LYS A 237 1.19 5.73 -12.01
N PHE A 238 0.84 5.72 -10.74
CA PHE A 238 1.39 6.64 -9.75
C PHE A 238 2.86 6.29 -9.47
N ARG A 239 3.73 7.31 -9.59
CA ARG A 239 5.18 7.16 -9.42
C ARG A 239 5.78 8.26 -8.57
#